data_7efe59185a7164cf2c7b94ba6eb94bca
#
_entry.id   7efe59185a7164cf2c7b94ba6eb94bca
#
_cell.length_a   1.000
_cell.length_b   1.000
_cell.length_c   1.000
_cell.angle_alpha   90.00
_cell.angle_beta   90.00
_cell.angle_gamma   90.00
#
_symmetry.space_group_name_H-M   'P 1'
#
loop_
_entity.id
_entity.type
_entity.pdbx_description
1 polymer ?
#
loop_
_entity_poly.entity_id
_entity_poly.type
_entity_poly.pdbx_seq_one_letter_code
_entity_poly.pdbx_strand_id
1 'polypeptide(L)'
;MKNQVIDSERNGYGTELDDILFSIHEQPAIDPKELEERFWDMFIVDALIGNWDRHNGNWGVLYDTVHDMVALAPVFHCGSRPAPPLDEGKMQAVLSDPREMDFRVYEIPLSGIKQQDKKIRYFDFLSSLEYEGCNAALKRIGPRLDMEQICRLIDETPCLSGLQRR
;
A
#
# COMPACT_ATOMS: atom_id res chain seq x y z
N MET A 1 18.46 10.15 -8.60
CA MET A 1 17.96 10.33 -7.24
C MET A 1 18.25 9.05 -6.47
N LYS A 2 19.04 9.10 -5.41
CA LYS A 2 19.25 7.92 -4.55
C LYS A 2 18.30 8.03 -3.36
N ASN A 3 17.44 7.04 -3.16
CA ASN A 3 16.71 6.87 -1.92
C ASN A 3 17.74 6.60 -0.83
N GLN A 4 17.93 7.54 0.09
CA GLN A 4 18.90 7.39 1.17
C GLN A 4 18.30 6.94 2.49
N VAL A 5 17.00 6.76 2.58
CA VAL A 5 16.36 6.36 3.85
C VAL A 5 16.62 4.90 4.18
N ILE A 6 16.78 4.04 3.19
CA ILE A 6 17.09 2.62 3.40
C ILE A 6 17.87 2.11 2.20
N ASP A 7 19.03 1.53 2.43
CA ASP A 7 19.88 0.92 1.40
C ASP A 7 19.19 -0.32 0.82
N SER A 8 18.43 -0.12 -0.27
CA SER A 8 17.57 -1.13 -0.87
C SER A 8 18.29 -2.10 -1.81
N GLU A 9 19.62 -2.01 -1.92
CA GLU A 9 20.40 -2.85 -2.84
C GLU A 9 20.61 -4.30 -2.37
N ARG A 10 20.08 -4.69 -1.21
CA ARG A 10 20.17 -6.07 -0.70
C ARG A 10 18.79 -6.70 -0.59
N ASN A 11 18.39 -7.42 -1.64
CA ASN A 11 17.43 -8.53 -1.69
C ASN A 11 16.58 -8.75 -0.42
N GLY A 12 15.43 -8.07 -0.32
CA GLY A 12 14.43 -8.35 0.72
C GLY A 12 14.71 -7.72 2.09
N TYR A 13 15.79 -7.00 2.29
CA TYR A 13 15.99 -6.17 3.47
C TYR A 13 15.05 -4.96 3.49
N GLY A 14 14.44 -4.69 4.66
CA GLY A 14 13.61 -3.50 4.87
C GLY A 14 12.16 -3.67 4.44
N THR A 15 11.63 -4.89 4.54
CA THR A 15 10.20 -5.16 4.44
C THR A 15 9.58 -5.51 5.80
N GLU A 16 10.37 -5.72 6.85
CA GLU A 16 9.86 -5.92 8.20
C GLU A 16 9.36 -4.60 8.78
N LEU A 17 8.14 -4.60 9.30
CA LEU A 17 7.48 -3.41 9.82
C LEU A 17 8.27 -2.75 10.94
N ASP A 18 8.78 -3.54 11.88
CA ASP A 18 9.55 -3.03 13.02
C ASP A 18 10.86 -2.37 12.56
N ASP A 19 11.55 -2.95 11.57
CA ASP A 19 12.76 -2.36 10.99
C ASP A 19 12.46 -1.06 10.24
N ILE A 20 11.32 -0.99 9.56
CA ILE A 20 10.88 0.22 8.87
C ILE A 20 10.60 1.32 9.88
N LEU A 21 9.81 1.05 10.91
CA LEU A 21 9.47 2.02 11.94
C LEU A 21 10.73 2.48 12.70
N PHE A 22 11.61 1.56 13.07
CA PHE A 22 12.90 1.89 13.66
C PHE A 22 13.72 2.82 12.77
N SER A 23 13.84 2.51 11.47
CA SER A 23 14.59 3.32 10.52
C SER A 23 13.98 4.71 10.32
N ILE A 24 12.66 4.83 10.36
CA ILE A 24 11.95 6.11 10.31
C ILE A 24 12.36 7.00 11.49
N HIS A 25 12.47 6.42 12.69
CA HIS A 25 12.81 7.17 13.90
C HIS A 25 14.30 7.50 14.02
N GLU A 26 15.20 6.67 13.47
CA GLU A 26 16.64 6.87 13.55
C GLU A 26 17.22 7.79 12.46
N GLN A 27 16.52 8.00 11.37
CA GLN A 27 17.00 8.86 10.29
C GLN A 27 16.92 10.35 10.67
N PRO A 28 17.97 11.17 10.37
CA PRO A 28 18.01 12.58 10.77
C PRO A 28 17.48 13.55 9.69
N ALA A 29 17.05 13.06 8.54
CA ALA A 29 16.82 13.91 7.38
C ALA A 29 15.46 14.62 7.36
N ILE A 30 14.44 13.99 7.94
CA ILE A 30 13.06 14.51 8.02
C ILE A 30 12.52 14.27 9.43
N ASP A 31 11.56 15.09 9.86
CA ASP A 31 10.84 14.84 11.11
C ASP A 31 10.27 13.41 11.11
N PRO A 32 10.68 12.56 12.06
CA PRO A 32 10.21 11.18 12.14
C PRO A 32 8.70 11.05 12.15
N LYS A 33 8.01 11.97 12.81
CA LYS A 33 6.55 11.99 12.85
C LYS A 33 5.94 12.21 11.46
N GLU A 34 6.47 13.15 10.69
CA GLU A 34 6.00 13.43 9.33
C GLU A 34 6.24 12.23 8.41
N LEU A 35 7.40 11.60 8.54
CA LEU A 35 7.75 10.42 7.73
C LEU A 35 6.91 9.20 8.10
N GLU A 36 6.63 8.98 9.40
CA GLU A 36 5.75 7.91 9.86
C GLU A 36 4.30 8.14 9.41
N GLU A 37 3.78 9.36 9.50
CA GLU A 37 2.46 9.70 8.97
C GLU A 37 2.36 9.40 7.47
N ARG A 38 3.37 9.73 6.70
CA ARG A 38 3.45 9.41 5.27
C ARG A 38 3.47 7.91 5.00
N PHE A 39 4.22 7.16 5.81
CA PHE A 39 4.29 5.71 5.70
C PHE A 39 2.93 5.05 5.93
N TRP A 40 2.24 5.45 7.00
CA TRP A 40 0.92 4.91 7.30
C TRP A 40 -0.15 5.34 6.30
N ASP A 41 -0.11 6.58 5.79
CA ASP A 41 -1.01 7.03 4.72
C ASP A 41 -0.83 6.18 3.45
N MET A 42 0.42 5.93 3.07
CA MET A 42 0.75 5.05 1.96
C MET A 42 0.24 3.62 2.19
N PHE A 43 0.41 3.08 3.41
CA PHE A 43 -0.07 1.74 3.77
C PHE A 43 -1.61 1.61 3.62
N ILE A 44 -2.37 2.63 4.03
CA ILE A 44 -3.83 2.65 3.84
C ILE A 44 -4.21 2.69 2.35
N VAL A 45 -3.51 3.49 1.55
CA VAL A 45 -3.74 3.52 0.09
C VAL A 45 -3.38 2.18 -0.54
N ASP A 46 -2.26 1.58 -0.15
CA ASP A 46 -1.85 0.25 -0.63
C ASP A 46 -2.88 -0.82 -0.27
N ALA A 47 -3.47 -0.76 0.91
CA ALA A 47 -4.56 -1.67 1.32
C ALA A 47 -5.80 -1.51 0.42
N LEU A 48 -6.20 -0.26 0.10
CA LEU A 48 -7.34 0.03 -0.76
C LEU A 48 -7.17 -0.53 -2.17
N ILE A 49 -5.96 -0.38 -2.75
CA ILE A 49 -5.69 -0.81 -4.12
C ILE A 49 -5.14 -2.25 -4.23
N GLY A 50 -4.94 -2.93 -3.09
CA GLY A 50 -4.39 -4.28 -3.04
C GLY A 50 -2.93 -4.35 -3.51
N ASN A 51 -2.11 -3.35 -3.22
CA ASN A 51 -0.69 -3.33 -3.58
C ASN A 51 0.09 -4.34 -2.72
N TRP A 52 0.68 -5.34 -3.35
CA TRP A 52 1.36 -6.44 -2.67
C TRP A 52 2.90 -6.35 -2.70
N ASP A 53 3.44 -5.34 -3.39
CA ASP A 53 4.87 -5.22 -3.68
C ASP A 53 5.48 -3.94 -3.09
N ARG A 54 4.96 -3.46 -1.97
CA ARG A 54 5.56 -2.35 -1.25
C ARG A 54 6.84 -2.81 -0.56
N HIS A 55 7.96 -2.22 -0.95
CA HIS A 55 9.28 -2.43 -0.35
C HIS A 55 10.05 -1.10 -0.35
N ASN A 56 11.23 -1.08 0.27
CA ASN A 56 12.03 0.14 0.45
C ASN A 56 12.39 0.89 -0.83
N GLY A 57 12.46 0.21 -1.97
CA GLY A 57 12.71 0.85 -3.26
C GLY A 57 11.51 1.61 -3.82
N ASN A 58 10.32 1.47 -3.22
CA ASN A 58 9.04 1.95 -3.75
C ASN A 58 8.47 3.14 -2.95
N TRP A 59 9.24 3.71 -2.04
CA TRP A 59 8.91 4.93 -1.31
C TRP A 59 10.19 5.58 -0.76
N GLY A 60 10.12 6.77 -0.20
CA GLY A 60 11.27 7.42 0.42
C GLY A 60 11.21 8.94 0.35
N VAL A 61 12.38 9.55 0.31
CA VAL A 61 12.57 11.00 0.30
C VAL A 61 13.29 11.47 -0.97
N LEU A 62 13.03 12.68 -1.36
CA LEU A 62 13.75 13.40 -2.41
C LEU A 62 14.84 14.22 -1.77
N TYR A 63 16.04 14.15 -2.33
CA TYR A 63 17.16 14.99 -1.91
C TYR A 63 17.60 15.90 -3.05
N ASP A 64 17.50 17.21 -2.83
CA ASP A 64 18.03 18.23 -3.71
C ASP A 64 19.47 18.56 -3.30
N THR A 65 20.43 18.07 -4.08
CA THR A 65 21.85 18.27 -3.82
C THR A 65 22.35 19.69 -4.06
N VAL A 66 21.56 20.52 -4.76
CA VAL A 66 21.93 21.91 -5.06
C VAL A 66 21.62 22.82 -3.89
N HIS A 67 20.47 22.61 -3.27
CA HIS A 67 19.98 23.44 -2.18
C HIS A 67 20.11 22.77 -0.79
N ASP A 68 20.68 21.55 -0.75
CA ASP A 68 20.79 20.73 0.47
C ASP A 68 19.44 20.55 1.19
N MET A 69 18.39 20.28 0.40
CA MET A 69 17.01 20.15 0.91
C MET A 69 16.53 18.72 0.78
N VAL A 70 15.79 18.28 1.81
CA VAL A 70 15.11 16.98 1.82
C VAL A 70 13.61 17.21 1.85
N ALA A 71 12.85 16.42 1.10
CA ALA A 71 11.40 16.44 1.09
C ALA A 71 10.84 15.03 0.95
N LEU A 72 9.61 14.82 1.42
CA LEU A 72 8.90 13.57 1.19
C LEU A 72 8.68 13.34 -0.31
N ALA A 73 9.01 12.15 -0.79
CA ALA A 73 8.66 11.75 -2.14
C ALA A 73 7.14 11.60 -2.26
N PRO A 74 6.54 11.91 -3.42
CA PRO A 74 5.19 11.45 -3.73
C PRO A 74 5.10 9.93 -3.60
N VAL A 75 3.92 9.41 -3.26
CA VAL A 75 3.68 7.95 -3.30
C VAL A 75 3.74 7.49 -4.76
N PHE A 76 4.53 6.46 -5.02
CA PHE A 76 4.73 5.91 -6.35
C PHE A 76 4.74 4.38 -6.30
N HIS A 77 4.82 3.72 -7.46
CA HIS A 77 4.82 2.27 -7.60
C HIS A 77 3.55 1.60 -7.00
N CYS A 78 2.39 2.10 -7.40
CA CYS A 78 1.09 1.63 -6.89
C CYS A 78 0.41 0.59 -7.83
N GLY A 79 1.11 0.07 -8.83
CA GLY A 79 0.53 -0.78 -9.87
C GLY A 79 0.65 -2.29 -9.67
N SER A 80 1.28 -2.75 -8.59
CA SER A 80 1.55 -4.17 -8.38
C SER A 80 0.35 -4.90 -7.80
N ARG A 81 -0.15 -5.93 -8.52
CA ARG A 81 -1.28 -6.77 -8.10
C ARG A 81 -0.84 -8.19 -7.77
N PRO A 82 -1.41 -8.84 -6.75
CA PRO A 82 -1.02 -10.18 -6.32
C PRO A 82 -1.48 -11.31 -7.26
N ALA A 83 -2.47 -11.06 -8.11
CA ALA A 83 -3.05 -12.09 -8.96
C ALA A 83 -2.98 -11.71 -10.43
N PRO A 84 -2.71 -12.67 -11.33
CA PRO A 84 -2.87 -12.45 -12.76
C PRO A 84 -4.32 -12.07 -13.06
N PRO A 85 -4.58 -11.30 -14.13
CA PRO A 85 -5.94 -10.97 -14.54
C PRO A 85 -6.72 -12.27 -14.75
N LEU A 86 -7.90 -12.35 -14.14
CA LEU A 86 -8.80 -13.47 -14.34
C LEU A 86 -9.33 -13.44 -15.78
N ASP A 87 -9.46 -14.61 -16.39
CA ASP A 87 -10.28 -14.75 -17.59
C ASP A 87 -11.78 -14.55 -17.26
N GLU A 88 -12.57 -14.26 -18.27
CA GLU A 88 -14.00 -13.95 -18.09
C GLU A 88 -14.77 -15.09 -17.40
N GLY A 89 -14.43 -16.35 -17.68
CA GLY A 89 -15.09 -17.50 -17.06
C GLY A 89 -14.82 -17.56 -15.56
N LYS A 90 -13.59 -17.30 -15.16
CA LYS A 90 -13.21 -17.23 -13.73
C LYS A 90 -13.81 -16.02 -13.05
N MET A 91 -13.87 -14.86 -13.72
CA MET A 91 -14.55 -13.68 -13.17
C MET A 91 -16.01 -13.97 -12.87
N GLN A 92 -16.72 -14.60 -13.83
CA GLN A 92 -18.13 -14.98 -13.66
C GLN A 92 -18.32 -15.96 -12.50
N ALA A 93 -17.42 -16.94 -12.36
CA ALA A 93 -17.46 -17.89 -11.25
C ALA A 93 -17.29 -17.19 -9.90
N VAL A 94 -16.30 -16.29 -9.79
CA VAL A 94 -16.06 -15.48 -8.58
C VAL A 94 -17.29 -14.64 -8.22
N LEU A 95 -17.86 -13.93 -9.19
CA LEU A 95 -19.05 -13.07 -8.97
C LEU A 95 -20.29 -13.87 -8.58
N SER A 96 -20.33 -15.16 -8.88
CA SER A 96 -21.45 -16.05 -8.59
C SER A 96 -21.32 -16.75 -7.22
N ASP A 97 -20.14 -16.72 -6.60
CA ASP A 97 -19.88 -17.34 -5.30
C ASP A 97 -19.51 -16.31 -4.24
N PRO A 98 -20.40 -15.98 -3.29
CA PRO A 98 -20.11 -15.03 -2.22
C PRO A 98 -18.88 -15.41 -1.38
N ARG A 99 -18.58 -16.69 -1.21
CA ARG A 99 -17.41 -17.14 -0.43
C ARG A 99 -16.10 -16.82 -1.16
N GLU A 100 -16.10 -16.98 -2.48
CA GLU A 100 -14.95 -16.65 -3.31
C GLU A 100 -14.75 -15.12 -3.34
N MET A 101 -15.84 -14.35 -3.36
CA MET A 101 -15.79 -12.89 -3.24
C MET A 101 -15.16 -12.48 -1.90
N ASP A 102 -15.69 -13.01 -0.79
CA ASP A 102 -15.16 -12.72 0.55
C ASP A 102 -13.68 -13.09 0.67
N PHE A 103 -13.28 -14.26 0.17
CA PHE A 103 -11.90 -14.70 0.15
C PHE A 103 -10.99 -13.71 -0.60
N ARG A 104 -11.45 -13.20 -1.75
CA ARG A 104 -10.68 -12.23 -2.54
C ARG A 104 -10.58 -10.87 -1.90
N VAL A 105 -11.59 -10.45 -1.16
CA VAL A 105 -11.59 -9.15 -0.47
C VAL A 105 -10.77 -9.20 0.80
N TYR A 106 -10.92 -10.25 1.60
CA TYR A 106 -10.38 -10.30 2.95
C TYR A 106 -9.10 -11.13 3.09
N GLU A 107 -8.91 -12.15 2.26
CA GLU A 107 -7.81 -13.10 2.43
C GLU A 107 -6.66 -12.90 1.42
N ILE A 108 -6.96 -12.53 0.18
CA ILE A 108 -5.94 -12.40 -0.88
C ILE A 108 -5.09 -11.13 -0.72
N PRO A 109 -5.63 -9.95 -0.36
CA PRO A 109 -4.82 -8.75 -0.32
C PRO A 109 -3.76 -8.80 0.79
N LEU A 110 -2.52 -9.09 0.39
CA LEU A 110 -1.35 -9.12 1.26
C LEU A 110 -0.46 -7.93 0.96
N SER A 111 0.12 -7.34 1.99
CA SER A 111 1.16 -6.32 1.84
C SER A 111 2.49 -6.92 1.38
N GLY A 112 3.33 -6.13 0.71
CA GLY A 112 4.74 -6.42 0.57
C GLY A 112 5.50 -6.30 1.89
N ILE A 113 4.95 -5.53 2.84
CA ILE A 113 5.48 -5.38 4.19
C ILE A 113 5.14 -6.62 5.01
N LYS A 114 6.06 -6.98 5.88
CA LYS A 114 5.99 -8.17 6.71
C LYS A 114 5.94 -7.81 8.20
N GLN A 115 5.42 -8.73 8.96
CA GLN A 115 5.51 -8.75 10.42
C GLN A 115 5.92 -10.15 10.85
N GLN A 116 7.05 -10.27 11.55
CA GLN A 116 7.62 -11.57 11.96
C GLN A 116 7.82 -12.52 10.75
N ASP A 117 8.47 -12.03 9.69
CA ASP A 117 8.74 -12.74 8.43
C ASP A 117 7.49 -13.15 7.62
N LYS A 118 6.29 -12.79 8.05
CA LYS A 118 5.05 -13.08 7.33
C LYS A 118 4.48 -11.83 6.68
N LYS A 119 4.04 -11.95 5.43
CA LYS A 119 3.32 -10.86 4.76
C LYS A 119 2.08 -10.47 5.57
N ILE A 120 1.91 -9.17 5.77
CA ILE A 120 0.74 -8.63 6.47
C ILE A 120 -0.48 -8.81 5.58
N ARG A 121 -1.55 -9.41 6.12
CA ARG A 121 -2.87 -9.40 5.52
C ARG A 121 -3.52 -8.08 5.89
N TYR A 122 -3.82 -7.25 4.89
CA TYR A 122 -4.33 -5.89 5.12
C TYR A 122 -5.58 -5.87 6.00
N PHE A 123 -6.57 -6.72 5.72
CA PHE A 123 -7.81 -6.73 6.47
C PHE A 123 -7.60 -7.04 7.95
N ASP A 124 -6.85 -8.09 8.27
CA ASP A 124 -6.59 -8.49 9.66
C ASP A 124 -5.82 -7.39 10.41
N PHE A 125 -4.80 -6.84 9.76
CA PHE A 125 -3.96 -5.81 10.34
C PHE A 125 -4.74 -4.53 10.65
N LEU A 126 -5.54 -4.05 9.70
CA LEU A 126 -6.36 -2.86 9.89
C LEU A 126 -7.45 -3.09 10.94
N SER A 127 -8.01 -4.28 10.99
CA SER A 127 -9.07 -4.64 11.94
C SER A 127 -8.55 -4.85 13.37
N SER A 128 -7.26 -5.17 13.53
CA SER A 128 -6.65 -5.37 14.85
C SER A 128 -6.59 -4.09 15.67
N LEU A 129 -6.47 -2.94 15.00
CA LEU A 129 -6.29 -1.61 15.61
C LEU A 129 -5.09 -1.51 16.56
N GLU A 130 -4.09 -2.39 16.42
CA GLU A 130 -2.93 -2.45 17.30
C GLU A 130 -1.97 -1.27 17.13
N TYR A 131 -1.87 -0.72 15.91
CA TYR A 131 -0.92 0.35 15.60
C TYR A 131 -1.60 1.72 15.59
N GLU A 132 -1.25 2.57 16.56
CA GLU A 132 -1.86 3.90 16.71
C GLU A 132 -1.64 4.78 15.46
N GLY A 133 -0.44 4.78 14.90
CA GLY A 133 -0.12 5.53 13.67
C GLY A 133 -0.96 5.08 12.48
N CYS A 134 -1.17 3.76 12.32
CA CYS A 134 -2.06 3.20 11.30
C CYS A 134 -3.52 3.60 11.52
N ASN A 135 -4.00 3.56 12.78
CA ASN A 135 -5.36 3.97 13.14
C ASN A 135 -5.59 5.46 12.87
N ALA A 136 -4.59 6.31 13.14
CA ALA A 136 -4.63 7.74 12.83
C ALA A 136 -4.71 7.98 11.32
N ALA A 137 -3.92 7.24 10.53
CA ALA A 137 -3.98 7.30 9.07
C ALA A 137 -5.35 6.84 8.53
N LEU A 138 -5.90 5.75 9.05
CA LEU A 138 -7.22 5.26 8.66
C LEU A 138 -8.32 6.32 8.92
N LYS A 139 -8.27 6.99 10.07
CA LYS A 139 -9.19 8.09 10.40
C LYS A 139 -9.00 9.32 9.48
N ARG A 140 -7.78 9.55 9.02
CA ARG A 140 -7.44 10.68 8.14
C ARG A 140 -7.80 10.42 6.68
N ILE A 141 -7.54 9.22 6.18
CA ILE A 141 -7.74 8.83 4.79
C ILE A 141 -9.17 8.35 4.53
N GLY A 142 -9.74 7.52 5.41
CA GLY A 142 -11.06 6.91 5.20
C GLY A 142 -12.16 7.90 4.80
N PRO A 143 -12.35 9.01 5.52
CA PRO A 143 -13.38 9.99 5.16
C PRO A 143 -13.13 10.72 3.83
N ARG A 144 -11.93 10.62 3.27
CA ARG A 144 -11.55 11.23 1.99
C ARG A 144 -11.78 10.31 0.79
N LEU A 145 -12.10 9.05 1.03
CA LEU A 145 -12.38 8.07 -0.02
C LEU A 145 -13.79 8.32 -0.57
N ASP A 146 -13.85 8.86 -1.77
CA ASP A 146 -15.09 9.00 -2.52
C ASP A 146 -15.33 7.73 -3.35
N MET A 147 -16.01 6.76 -2.73
CA MET A 147 -16.29 5.47 -3.38
C MET A 147 -17.18 5.63 -4.61
N GLU A 148 -18.07 6.61 -4.63
CA GLU A 148 -18.91 6.89 -5.79
C GLU A 148 -18.06 7.37 -6.98
N GLN A 149 -17.11 8.26 -6.72
CA GLN A 149 -16.17 8.71 -7.76
C GLN A 149 -15.24 7.57 -8.20
N ILE A 150 -14.78 6.73 -7.29
CA ILE A 150 -13.94 5.55 -7.64
C ILE A 150 -14.73 4.60 -8.55
N CYS A 151 -15.96 4.26 -8.22
CA CYS A 151 -16.81 3.42 -9.04
C CYS A 151 -17.05 4.05 -10.43
N ARG A 152 -17.31 5.34 -10.49
CA ARG A 152 -17.47 6.08 -11.76
C ARG A 152 -16.22 6.00 -12.62
N LEU A 153 -15.02 6.20 -12.04
CA LEU A 153 -13.75 6.08 -12.77
C LEU A 153 -13.55 4.66 -13.35
N ILE A 154 -13.93 3.64 -12.57
CA ILE A 154 -13.87 2.24 -13.06
C ILE A 154 -14.83 2.05 -14.23
N ASP A 155 -16.07 2.55 -14.13
CA ASP A 155 -17.09 2.44 -15.18
C ASP A 155 -16.70 3.18 -16.46
N GLU A 156 -16.05 4.33 -16.34
CA GLU A 156 -15.60 5.16 -17.46
C GLU A 156 -14.29 4.66 -18.10
N THR A 157 -13.58 3.70 -17.47
CA THR A 157 -12.31 3.20 -18.00
C THR A 157 -12.52 2.38 -19.27
N PRO A 158 -12.01 2.84 -20.46
CA PRO A 158 -12.42 2.29 -21.76
C PRO A 158 -12.00 0.85 -22.01
N CYS A 159 -10.92 0.40 -21.35
CA CYS A 159 -10.30 -0.92 -21.58
C CYS A 159 -10.91 -2.05 -20.73
N LEU A 160 -11.87 -1.74 -19.87
CA LEU A 160 -12.47 -2.74 -18.97
C LEU A 160 -13.75 -3.32 -19.62
N SER A 161 -13.84 -4.67 -19.57
CA SER A 161 -15.09 -5.37 -19.91
C SER A 161 -16.17 -5.14 -18.85
N GLY A 162 -17.43 -5.41 -19.17
CA GLY A 162 -18.54 -5.29 -18.22
C GLY A 162 -18.36 -6.18 -16.96
N LEU A 163 -17.64 -7.31 -17.07
CA LEU A 163 -17.30 -8.16 -15.92
C LEU A 163 -16.18 -7.57 -15.07
N GLN A 164 -15.22 -6.88 -15.67
CA GLN A 164 -14.10 -6.25 -14.95
C GLN A 164 -14.51 -5.01 -14.14
N ARG A 165 -15.68 -4.44 -14.43
CA ARG A 165 -16.24 -3.27 -13.73
C ARG A 165 -17.08 -3.63 -12.50
N ARG A 166 -17.36 -4.91 -12.31
CA ARG A 166 -18.12 -5.45 -11.16
C ARG A 166 -17.22 -5.94 -10.06
#